data_9b29490c67c27026442420c9605d7a7d
#
_entry.id   9b29490c67c27026442420c9605d7a7d
#
_cell.length_a   1.000
_cell.length_b   1.000
_cell.length_c   1.000
_cell.angle_alpha   90.00
_cell.angle_beta   90.00
_cell.angle_gamma   90.00
#
_symmetry.space_group_name_H-M   'P 1'
#
loop_
_entity.id
_entity.type
_entity.pdbx_description
1 polymer ?
#
loop_
_entity_poly.entity_id
_entity_poly.type
_entity_poly.pdbx_seq_one_letter_code
_entity_poly.pdbx_strand_id
1 'polypeptide(L)' 'MFTGLVESVGKLVGRSGEHIRVRPARRFESPQFGESVAVNGCCLTLERDFPDGTLEFFTLAETLDRTNLGRLPIGSPVNL' A
#
# COMPACT_ATOMS: atom_id res chain seq x y z
N MET A 1 12.73 10.60 2.17
CA MET A 1 11.93 11.82 2.37
C MET A 1 10.67 11.74 1.53
N PHE A 2 9.56 12.10 2.12
CA PHE A 2 8.28 12.12 1.40
C PHE A 2 8.06 13.51 0.79
N THR A 3 7.88 13.56 -0.51
CA THR A 3 7.77 14.83 -1.23
C THR A 3 6.33 15.22 -1.55
N GLY A 4 5.37 14.34 -1.30
CA GLY A 4 3.99 14.56 -1.69
C GLY A 4 3.68 14.22 -3.14
N LEU A 5 4.67 13.80 -3.89
CA LEU A 5 4.49 13.40 -5.28
C LEU A 5 4.12 11.93 -5.38
N VAL A 6 3.32 11.60 -6.40
CA VAL A 6 3.04 10.21 -6.72
C VAL A 6 4.27 9.63 -7.40
N GLU A 7 4.91 8.67 -6.76
CA GLU A 7 6.12 8.06 -7.29
C GLU A 7 5.84 6.86 -8.16
N SER A 8 4.70 6.21 -7.95
CA SER A 8 4.41 4.97 -8.62
C SER A 8 2.92 4.69 -8.60
N VAL A 9 2.49 3.86 -9.52
CA VAL A 9 1.13 3.31 -9.55
C VAL A 9 1.26 1.82 -9.29
N GLY A 10 0.31 1.27 -8.56
CA GLY A 10 0.27 -0.16 -8.28
C GLY A 10 -1.14 -0.68 -8.36
N LYS A 11 -1.32 -1.94 -7.99
CA LYS A 11 -2.62 -2.58 -7.89
C LYS A 11 -2.85 -3.11 -6.49
N LEU A 12 -4.07 -2.94 -6.00
CA LEU A 12 -4.50 -3.60 -4.78
C LEU A 12 -4.69 -5.07 -5.11
N VAL A 13 -3.85 -5.94 -4.54
CA VAL A 13 -3.90 -7.37 -4.87
C VAL A 13 -4.45 -8.23 -3.74
N GLY A 14 -4.60 -7.67 -2.54
CA GLY A 14 -5.18 -8.41 -1.43
C GLY A 14 -5.54 -7.50 -0.28
N ARG A 15 -6.47 -7.97 0.54
CA ARG A 15 -6.88 -7.29 1.76
C ARG A 15 -7.37 -8.33 2.74
N SER A 16 -6.85 -8.28 3.97
CA SER A 16 -7.22 -9.22 5.01
C SER A 16 -7.10 -8.54 6.36
N GLY A 17 -8.22 -8.33 7.06
CA GLY A 17 -8.22 -7.65 8.34
C GLY A 17 -7.65 -6.25 8.23
N GLU A 18 -6.59 -6.00 8.98
CA GLU A 18 -5.93 -4.70 9.01
C GLU A 18 -4.69 -4.65 8.09
N HIS A 19 -4.60 -5.57 7.15
CA HIS A 19 -3.49 -5.62 6.21
C HIS A 19 -4.00 -5.47 4.79
N ILE A 20 -3.25 -4.72 3.97
CA ILE A 20 -3.50 -4.65 2.55
C ILE A 20 -2.23 -4.99 1.80
N ARG A 21 -2.38 -5.57 0.63
CA ARG A 21 -1.28 -5.94 -0.24
C ARG A 21 -1.40 -5.19 -1.54
N VAL A 22 -0.31 -4.56 -1.93
CA VAL A 22 -0.24 -3.76 -3.14
C VAL A 22 0.96 -4.21 -3.95
N ARG A 23 0.75 -4.42 -5.24
CA ARG A 23 1.85 -4.72 -6.15
C ARG A 23 2.17 -3.48 -6.96
N PRO A 24 3.31 -2.82 -6.69
CA PRO A 24 3.71 -1.66 -7.47
C PRO A 24 3.98 -2.03 -8.93
N ALA A 25 3.70 -1.12 -9.85
CA ALA A 25 4.04 -1.30 -11.26
C ALA A 25 5.55 -1.41 -11.45
N ARG A 26 6.31 -0.72 -10.58
CA ARG A 26 7.75 -0.84 -10.49
C ARG A 26 8.12 -1.39 -9.14
N ARG A 27 9.00 -2.38 -9.11
CA ARG A 27 9.47 -2.94 -7.86
C ARG A 27 10.19 -1.87 -7.04
N PHE A 28 9.86 -1.75 -5.77
CA PHE A 28 10.56 -0.85 -4.86
C PHE A 28 11.98 -1.37 -4.65
N GLU A 29 12.94 -0.45 -4.75
CA GLU A 29 14.32 -0.76 -4.39
C GLU A 29 14.48 -0.57 -2.89
N SER A 30 15.05 -1.57 -2.23
CA SER A 30 15.37 -1.52 -0.81
C SER A 30 14.18 -1.06 0.06
N PRO A 31 13.03 -1.74 -0.01
CA PRO A 31 11.93 -1.40 0.87
C PRO A 31 12.35 -1.57 2.32
N GLN A 32 11.97 -0.61 3.17
CA GLN A 32 12.34 -0.62 4.58
C GLN A 32 11.11 -0.86 5.44
N PHE A 33 11.16 -1.91 6.25
CA PHE A 33 10.04 -2.25 7.12
C PHE A 33 9.88 -1.20 8.21
N GLY A 34 8.65 -0.91 8.57
CA GLY A 34 8.34 0.17 9.50
C GLY A 34 8.26 1.53 8.84
N GLU A 35 8.61 1.64 7.57
CA GLU A 35 8.52 2.89 6.83
C GLU A 35 7.08 3.22 6.49
N SER A 36 6.75 4.51 6.53
CA SER A 36 5.45 4.99 6.10
C SER A 36 5.46 5.23 4.60
N VAL A 37 4.45 4.68 3.92
CA VAL A 37 4.28 4.87 2.49
C VAL A 37 2.86 5.37 2.25
N ALA A 38 2.72 6.40 1.44
CA ALA A 38 1.40 6.91 1.09
C ALA A 38 0.78 6.02 0.02
N VAL A 39 -0.40 5.48 0.33
CA VAL A 39 -1.18 4.69 -0.61
C VAL A 39 -2.50 5.40 -0.80
N ASN A 40 -2.75 5.92 -2.00
CA ASN A 40 -3.87 6.82 -2.30
C ASN A 40 -3.96 7.99 -1.31
N GLY A 41 -2.79 8.53 -0.92
CA GLY A 41 -2.73 9.64 0.03
C GLY A 41 -2.84 9.26 1.49
N CYS A 42 -3.02 7.99 1.79
CA CYS A 42 -3.12 7.50 3.16
C CYS A 42 -1.79 6.86 3.58
N CYS A 43 -1.19 7.35 4.67
CA CYS A 43 0.09 6.81 5.13
C CYS A 43 -0.12 5.48 5.82
N LEU A 44 0.49 4.45 5.28
CA LEU A 44 0.43 3.09 5.81
C LEU A 44 1.82 2.63 6.19
N THR A 45 1.91 1.70 7.12
CA THR A 45 3.20 1.15 7.57
C THR A 45 3.55 -0.10 6.78
N LEU A 46 4.71 -0.08 6.14
CA LEU A 46 5.21 -1.23 5.41
C LEU A 46 5.69 -2.29 6.39
N GLU A 47 5.12 -3.49 6.31
CA GLU A 47 5.47 -4.58 7.21
C GLU A 47 6.20 -5.72 6.54
N ARG A 48 5.97 -5.94 5.24
CA ARG A 48 6.47 -7.14 4.60
C ARG A 48 6.56 -6.94 3.09
N ASP A 49 7.54 -7.58 2.47
CA ASP A 49 7.59 -7.67 1.01
C ASP A 49 7.63 -9.13 0.60
N PHE A 50 7.25 -9.39 -0.63
CA PHE A 50 7.20 -10.72 -1.20
C PHE A 50 8.12 -10.81 -2.41
N PRO A 51 8.56 -12.04 -2.78
CA PRO A 51 9.50 -12.20 -3.89
C PRO A 51 9.01 -11.65 -5.22
N ASP A 52 7.70 -11.59 -5.42
CA ASP A 52 7.12 -11.06 -6.67
C ASP A 52 7.02 -9.54 -6.70
N GLY A 53 7.47 -8.87 -5.64
CA GLY A 53 7.42 -7.42 -5.55
C GLY A 53 6.21 -6.87 -4.81
N THR A 54 5.28 -7.73 -4.40
CA THR A 54 4.11 -7.31 -3.62
C THR A 54 4.55 -6.79 -2.26
N LEU A 55 3.92 -5.71 -1.81
CA LEU A 55 4.17 -5.12 -0.50
C LEU A 55 2.93 -5.29 0.37
N GLU A 56 3.14 -5.61 1.63
CA GLU A 56 2.05 -5.72 2.61
C GLU A 56 2.17 -4.58 3.61
N PHE A 57 1.05 -3.87 3.79
CA PHE A 57 0.97 -2.74 4.69
C PHE A 57 -0.02 -3.03 5.81
N PHE A 58 0.32 -2.52 6.99
CA PHE A 58 -0.61 -2.51 8.11
C PHE A 58 -1.35 -1.18 8.14
N THR A 59 -2.65 -1.24 8.40
CA THR A 59 -3.47 -0.07 8.62
C THR A 59 -4.57 -0.40 9.61
N LEU A 60 -5.00 0.58 10.39
CA LEU A 60 -6.09 0.37 11.34
C LEU A 60 -7.40 0.16 10.60
N ALA A 61 -8.28 -0.67 11.17
CA ALA A 61 -9.60 -0.91 10.60
C ALA A 61 -10.37 0.39 10.44
N GLU A 62 -10.23 1.31 11.38
CA GLU A 62 -10.85 2.63 11.29
C GLU A 62 -10.40 3.41 10.06
N THR A 63 -9.10 3.32 9.74
CA THR A 63 -8.56 3.94 8.54
C THR A 63 -9.16 3.34 7.28
N LEU A 64 -9.32 2.02 7.26
CA LEU A 64 -9.96 1.35 6.12
C LEU A 64 -11.42 1.80 5.95
N ASP A 65 -12.14 2.01 7.05
CA ASP A 65 -13.52 2.47 7.00
C ASP A 65 -13.64 3.89 6.49
N ARG A 66 -12.69 4.76 6.83
CA ARG A 66 -12.72 6.18 6.49
C ARG A 66 -12.12 6.52 5.15
N THR A 67 -11.39 5.58 4.56
CA THR A 67 -10.77 5.77 3.25
C THR A 67 -11.39 4.84 2.24
N ASN A 68 -11.10 5.06 0.97
CA ASN A 68 -11.58 4.15 -0.06
C ASN A 68 -10.82 2.83 -0.09
N LEU A 69 -9.71 2.70 0.65
CA LEU A 69 -8.90 1.49 0.62
C LEU A 69 -9.65 0.25 1.09
N GLY A 70 -10.56 0.42 2.05
CA GLY A 70 -11.38 -0.69 2.54
C GLY A 70 -12.48 -1.12 1.58
N ARG A 71 -12.78 -0.33 0.57
CA ARG A 71 -13.89 -0.55 -0.36
C ARG A 71 -13.44 -0.83 -1.79
N LEU A 72 -12.19 -0.56 -2.11
CA LEU A 72 -11.70 -0.78 -3.47
C LEU A 72 -11.74 -2.26 -3.81
N PRO A 73 -12.24 -2.61 -5.00
CA PRO A 73 -12.15 -3.99 -5.46
C PRO A 73 -10.71 -4.42 -5.63
N ILE A 74 -10.45 -5.70 -5.40
CA ILE A 74 -9.13 -6.25 -5.68
C ILE A 74 -8.84 -6.09 -7.17
N GLY A 75 -7.64 -5.66 -7.49
CA GLY A 75 -7.23 -5.34 -8.86
C GLY A 75 -7.31 -3.86 -9.18
N SER A 76 -7.87 -3.04 -8.28
CA SER A 76 -7.97 -1.60 -8.49
C SER A 76 -6.59 -0.94 -8.50
N PRO A 77 -6.39 0.08 -9.35
CA PRO A 77 -5.15 0.85 -9.30
C PRO A 77 -5.09 1.70 -8.04
N VAL A 78 -3.89 1.87 -7.49
CA VAL A 78 -3.64 2.75 -6.35
C VAL A 78 -2.39 3.55 -6.63
N ASN A 79 -2.32 4.75 -6.05
CA ASN A 79 -1.15 5.61 -6.13
C ASN A 79 -0.24 5.36 -4.93
N LEU A 80 1.04 5.27 -5.19
CA LEU A 80 2.05 5.06 -4.15
C LEU A 80 2.97 6.26 -4.02
#